data_d0ba1931ff074647859ec3a70c0c9c3a
#
_entry.id   d0ba1931ff074647859ec3a70c0c9c3a
#
_cell.length_a   1.000
_cell.length_b   1.000
_cell.length_c   1.000
_cell.angle_alpha   90.00
_cell.angle_beta   90.00
_cell.angle_gamma   90.00
#
_symmetry.space_group_name_H-M   'P 1'
#
loop_
_entity.id
_entity.type
_entity.pdbx_description
1 polymer ?
#
loop_
_entity_poly.entity_id
_entity_poly.type
_entity_poly.pdbx_seq_one_letter_code
_entity_poly.pdbx_strand_id
1 'polypeptide(L)'
;MLIALFFVLVSAAGRASCDSLARLNLPDTTITSAQEVAAGQFIPPGASAPPASVKNLPAFCRVQATIKPAQDSEIKIEVWLPLSGWNGKYRGLGNGGFAGNIDYPGLATAIFGGYASASTDTGHAGSPVDATWALGHPDKIVDFGWRAIHEMTVKAKAIIQAFYGDAPRHSYFLGCSNGGRQGLIEAQRFPEDYDGILAGAPANYWTRVFATFLHDLQATEATPDSYIGADKIPVIGKAVNAACDSADGVEDGVLNYPLACHFDPAVLECKGADGPDCLTAAQVVALKKIYAGPRDANGKQMFAPFLPGGEEGPGGWVTWIGMGPGKDLQYVFANGFFTNMISSKETVDVKTVDIEAALKLADEQQGRTFNAVNPNLKPFASHGGKLIIFHGWSDAALPPQGAIEYFSSVRQTLGGVPTADFMRLYMVPGMQHCAGGPGANSFGQYGPLGDPEHDVRAALEQWVEKGLPPNRIIATKFVNEADHSQGVKMTRPLCPYSESARYTGKGDTSNAANFVCDERPPGVFAVGDAVKRPQPLNTPEPQYSDSARKARIQGTVRLNVTVGADGRVQDAVVVKSLDPSLDANAIATLKTWKFMPATKDGKPVPFQMPVEVTFHLR
;
A
#
# COMPACT_ATOMS: atom_id res chain seq x y z
N MET A 1 -67.58 14.15 -12.50
CA MET A 1 -66.54 13.46 -11.70
C MET A 1 -65.25 14.29 -11.83
N LEU A 2 -65.01 15.22 -10.90
CA LEU A 2 -63.82 16.07 -10.93
C LEU A 2 -62.68 15.28 -10.27
N ILE A 3 -61.60 15.03 -11.02
CA ILE A 3 -60.36 14.48 -10.52
C ILE A 3 -59.51 15.66 -10.02
N ALA A 4 -59.40 15.79 -8.69
CA ALA A 4 -58.49 16.75 -8.07
C ALA A 4 -57.05 16.18 -8.17
N LEU A 5 -56.19 16.79 -9.00
CA LEU A 5 -54.76 16.58 -9.00
C LEU A 5 -54.16 17.23 -7.72
N PHE A 6 -53.76 16.42 -6.78
CA PHE A 6 -52.87 16.85 -5.70
C PHE A 6 -51.44 17.00 -6.22
N PHE A 7 -50.99 18.21 -6.49
CA PHE A 7 -49.58 18.52 -6.63
C PHE A 7 -48.93 18.45 -5.23
N VAL A 8 -48.18 17.41 -4.98
CA VAL A 8 -47.26 17.37 -3.86
C VAL A 8 -46.09 18.31 -4.21
N LEU A 9 -46.11 19.50 -3.66
CA LEU A 9 -44.97 20.40 -3.65
C LEU A 9 -43.90 19.75 -2.75
N VAL A 10 -42.94 19.03 -3.36
CA VAL A 10 -41.69 18.71 -2.70
C VAL A 10 -40.93 20.03 -2.58
N SER A 11 -41.00 20.66 -1.41
CA SER A 11 -40.11 21.78 -1.11
C SER A 11 -38.69 21.24 -1.12
N ALA A 12 -37.88 21.69 -2.06
CA ALA A 12 -36.43 21.55 -1.97
C ALA A 12 -36.04 22.27 -0.65
N ALA A 13 -35.71 21.51 0.39
CA ALA A 13 -35.12 22.06 1.59
C ALA A 13 -33.82 22.76 1.15
N GLY A 14 -33.80 24.09 1.23
CA GLY A 14 -32.59 24.85 0.89
C GLY A 14 -31.47 24.45 1.87
N ARG A 15 -30.23 24.34 1.39
CA ARG A 15 -29.07 24.06 2.26
C ARG A 15 -29.04 25.08 3.42
N ALA A 16 -28.53 24.64 4.58
CA ALA A 16 -28.31 25.54 5.72
C ALA A 16 -27.25 26.61 5.38
N SER A 17 -27.26 27.76 6.06
CA SER A 17 -26.15 28.72 5.92
C SER A 17 -24.87 28.16 6.58
N CYS A 18 -23.72 28.46 6.00
CA CYS A 18 -22.43 27.94 6.49
C CYS A 18 -22.19 28.35 7.96
N ASP A 19 -22.45 29.60 8.31
CA ASP A 19 -22.28 30.14 9.66
C ASP A 19 -23.20 29.48 10.70
N SER A 20 -24.35 28.95 10.27
CA SER A 20 -25.26 28.23 11.18
C SER A 20 -24.64 26.95 11.75
N LEU A 21 -23.71 26.34 11.03
CA LEU A 21 -22.99 25.15 11.48
C LEU A 21 -22.14 25.39 12.73
N ALA A 22 -21.72 26.63 13.00
CA ALA A 22 -21.01 26.96 14.23
C ALA A 22 -21.81 26.66 15.53
N ARG A 23 -23.14 26.48 15.41
CA ARG A 23 -24.03 26.14 16.53
C ARG A 23 -24.41 24.66 16.59
N LEU A 24 -23.88 23.85 15.66
CA LEU A 24 -24.15 22.41 15.64
C LEU A 24 -23.54 21.74 16.87
N ASN A 25 -24.37 21.05 17.63
CA ASN A 25 -23.93 20.32 18.83
C ASN A 25 -23.59 18.88 18.46
N LEU A 26 -22.32 18.51 18.56
CA LEU A 26 -21.81 17.16 18.31
C LEU A 26 -21.09 16.66 19.57
N PRO A 27 -21.22 15.38 19.91
CA PRO A 27 -20.52 14.80 21.06
C PRO A 27 -19.01 15.09 21.03
N ASP A 28 -18.44 15.47 22.15
CA ASP A 28 -17.00 15.71 22.36
C ASP A 28 -16.36 16.70 21.34
N THR A 29 -17.18 17.54 20.69
CA THR A 29 -16.74 18.36 19.56
C THR A 29 -17.10 19.82 19.74
N THR A 30 -16.13 20.70 19.52
CA THR A 30 -16.32 22.14 19.42
C THR A 30 -16.08 22.58 17.99
N ILE A 31 -17.10 23.12 17.31
CA ILE A 31 -16.90 23.77 16.01
C ILE A 31 -16.28 25.14 16.29
N THR A 32 -15.02 25.32 15.87
CA THR A 32 -14.24 26.52 16.14
C THR A 32 -14.45 27.59 15.09
N SER A 33 -14.84 27.21 13.87
CA SER A 33 -15.14 28.12 12.76
C SER A 33 -16.02 27.42 11.73
N ALA A 34 -16.98 28.17 11.15
CA ALA A 34 -17.75 27.77 9.98
C ALA A 34 -17.93 29.01 9.09
N GLN A 35 -17.23 29.06 7.95
CA GLN A 35 -17.14 30.25 7.12
C GLN A 35 -17.21 29.90 5.63
N GLU A 36 -17.91 30.72 4.85
CA GLU A 36 -17.84 30.62 3.39
C GLU A 36 -16.50 31.17 2.89
N VAL A 37 -15.83 30.40 2.04
CA VAL A 37 -14.64 30.79 1.31
C VAL A 37 -15.04 31.06 -0.14
N ALA A 38 -14.88 32.29 -0.59
CA ALA A 38 -15.21 32.67 -1.96
C ALA A 38 -14.25 31.98 -2.97
N ALA A 39 -14.72 31.81 -4.20
CA ALA A 39 -13.95 31.14 -5.23
C ALA A 39 -12.55 31.80 -5.41
N GLY A 40 -11.51 30.97 -5.40
CA GLY A 40 -10.11 31.38 -5.53
C GLY A 40 -9.51 32.15 -4.35
N GLN A 41 -10.21 32.27 -3.22
CA GLN A 41 -9.75 33.09 -2.07
C GLN A 41 -9.14 32.27 -0.93
N PHE A 42 -9.02 30.95 -1.09
CA PHE A 42 -8.41 30.13 -0.04
C PHE A 42 -6.89 30.26 -0.02
N ILE A 43 -6.35 30.58 1.15
CA ILE A 43 -4.93 30.58 1.46
C ILE A 43 -4.73 29.63 2.66
N PRO A 44 -3.92 28.56 2.53
CA PRO A 44 -3.62 27.68 3.65
C PRO A 44 -2.96 28.43 4.81
N PRO A 45 -3.21 28.06 6.06
CA PRO A 45 -2.53 28.64 7.22
C PRO A 45 -1.00 28.62 7.05
N GLY A 46 -0.35 29.74 7.34
CA GLY A 46 1.10 29.90 7.22
C GLY A 46 1.62 30.23 5.81
N ALA A 47 0.77 30.17 4.79
CA ALA A 47 1.15 30.58 3.43
C ALA A 47 0.87 32.07 3.21
N SER A 48 1.73 32.73 2.41
CA SER A 48 1.55 34.14 2.00
C SER A 48 0.70 34.30 0.75
N ALA A 49 0.53 33.24 -0.04
CA ALA A 49 -0.27 33.19 -1.26
C ALA A 49 -0.82 31.76 -1.49
N PRO A 50 -1.89 31.60 -2.29
CA PRO A 50 -2.41 30.27 -2.60
C PRO A 50 -1.40 29.48 -3.45
N PRO A 51 -0.91 28.33 -2.98
CA PRO A 51 -0.09 27.43 -3.79
C PRO A 51 -0.91 26.84 -4.96
N ALA A 52 -0.22 26.32 -5.97
CA ALA A 52 -0.86 25.81 -7.19
C ALA A 52 -1.96 24.78 -6.91
N SER A 53 -1.77 23.91 -5.91
CA SER A 53 -2.72 22.85 -5.53
C SER A 53 -4.07 23.34 -5.03
N VAL A 54 -4.16 24.58 -4.52
CA VAL A 54 -5.42 25.17 -4.00
C VAL A 54 -5.86 26.40 -4.78
N LYS A 55 -5.15 26.74 -5.86
CA LYS A 55 -5.49 27.88 -6.71
C LYS A 55 -6.79 27.61 -7.46
N ASN A 56 -7.62 28.66 -7.60
CA ASN A 56 -8.88 28.62 -8.35
C ASN A 56 -9.95 27.64 -7.81
N LEU A 57 -9.91 27.30 -6.51
CA LEU A 57 -10.96 26.50 -5.88
C LEU A 57 -12.36 27.12 -6.11
N PRO A 58 -13.40 26.30 -6.37
CA PRO A 58 -14.77 26.76 -6.27
C PRO A 58 -15.07 27.29 -4.86
N ALA A 59 -16.12 28.09 -4.72
CA ALA A 59 -16.57 28.52 -3.41
C ALA A 59 -17.06 27.34 -2.55
N PHE A 60 -16.69 27.32 -1.28
CA PHE A 60 -17.03 26.24 -0.35
C PHE A 60 -17.24 26.76 1.08
N CYS A 61 -17.99 26.02 1.87
CA CYS A 61 -18.09 26.23 3.31
C CYS A 61 -16.95 25.47 4.00
N ARG A 62 -16.08 26.17 4.70
CA ARG A 62 -14.98 25.64 5.51
C ARG A 62 -15.44 25.53 6.96
N VAL A 63 -15.52 24.31 7.48
CA VAL A 63 -15.81 24.05 8.88
C VAL A 63 -14.56 23.52 9.56
N GLN A 64 -14.17 24.16 10.67
CA GLN A 64 -13.06 23.71 11.51
C GLN A 64 -13.61 23.28 12.86
N ALA A 65 -13.15 22.16 13.37
CA ALA A 65 -13.59 21.66 14.67
C ALA A 65 -12.44 20.99 15.43
N THR A 66 -12.60 20.95 16.76
CA THR A 66 -11.72 20.21 17.67
C THR A 66 -12.55 19.15 18.39
N ILE A 67 -12.09 17.91 18.38
CA ILE A 67 -12.72 16.75 19.01
C ILE A 67 -11.86 16.31 20.19
N LYS A 68 -12.45 16.11 21.36
CA LYS A 68 -11.78 15.72 22.60
C LYS A 68 -12.44 14.47 23.21
N PRO A 69 -12.26 13.29 22.60
CA PRO A 69 -12.93 12.06 23.02
C PRO A 69 -12.27 11.41 24.25
N ALA A 70 -11.11 11.86 24.67
CA ALA A 70 -10.38 11.43 25.86
C ALA A 70 -9.67 12.61 26.52
N GLN A 71 -9.10 12.39 27.71
CA GLN A 71 -8.55 13.46 28.56
C GLN A 71 -7.43 14.26 27.88
N ASP A 72 -6.55 13.60 27.15
CA ASP A 72 -5.39 14.21 26.47
C ASP A 72 -5.58 14.30 24.93
N SER A 73 -6.77 14.02 24.45
CA SER A 73 -7.11 14.13 23.02
C SER A 73 -7.42 15.56 22.63
N GLU A 74 -6.86 15.99 21.49
CA GLU A 74 -7.17 17.25 20.83
C GLU A 74 -7.07 17.08 19.31
N ILE A 75 -8.07 16.40 18.74
CA ILE A 75 -8.11 16.09 17.32
C ILE A 75 -8.69 17.27 16.57
N LYS A 76 -7.91 17.91 15.69
CA LYS A 76 -8.42 18.95 14.79
C LYS A 76 -8.84 18.34 13.48
N ILE A 77 -10.00 18.79 13.00
CA ILE A 77 -10.54 18.40 11.70
C ILE A 77 -10.92 19.64 10.90
N GLU A 78 -10.82 19.52 9.59
CA GLU A 78 -11.46 20.43 8.64
C GLU A 78 -12.43 19.66 7.76
N VAL A 79 -13.65 20.19 7.61
CA VAL A 79 -14.67 19.68 6.70
C VAL A 79 -14.99 20.76 5.68
N TRP A 80 -14.78 20.44 4.40
CA TRP A 80 -15.03 21.35 3.29
C TRP A 80 -16.26 20.90 2.50
N LEU A 81 -17.18 21.81 2.26
CA LEU A 81 -18.50 21.54 1.68
C LEU A 81 -18.71 22.43 0.44
N PRO A 82 -18.80 21.90 -0.78
CA PRO A 82 -19.10 22.70 -1.97
C PRO A 82 -20.37 23.55 -1.80
N LEU A 83 -20.29 24.84 -2.09
CA LEU A 83 -21.48 25.71 -2.06
C LEU A 83 -22.44 25.44 -3.23
N SER A 84 -21.93 24.87 -4.31
CA SER A 84 -22.69 24.44 -5.48
C SER A 84 -22.09 23.18 -6.08
N GLY A 85 -22.92 22.37 -6.76
CA GLY A 85 -22.43 21.20 -7.47
C GLY A 85 -21.96 20.03 -6.57
N TRP A 86 -22.44 19.95 -5.33
CA TRP A 86 -22.19 18.76 -4.50
C TRP A 86 -22.71 17.52 -5.21
N ASN A 87 -21.83 16.53 -5.38
CA ASN A 87 -22.14 15.29 -6.10
C ASN A 87 -22.88 14.24 -5.24
N GLY A 88 -23.21 14.58 -3.97
CA GLY A 88 -23.85 13.68 -3.02
C GLY A 88 -22.89 12.69 -2.36
N LYS A 89 -21.57 12.91 -2.45
CA LYS A 89 -20.52 12.00 -1.93
C LYS A 89 -19.67 12.69 -0.87
N TYR A 90 -19.10 11.85 0.00
CA TYR A 90 -18.12 12.24 1.02
C TYR A 90 -16.78 11.60 0.71
N ARG A 91 -15.68 12.33 0.94
CA ARG A 91 -14.32 11.85 0.82
C ARG A 91 -13.53 12.15 2.09
N GLY A 92 -13.16 11.11 2.84
CA GLY A 92 -12.20 11.19 3.93
C GLY A 92 -10.77 11.00 3.42
N LEU A 93 -9.82 11.74 3.99
CA LEU A 93 -8.42 11.74 3.57
C LEU A 93 -7.53 11.19 4.69
N GLY A 94 -6.62 10.29 4.31
CA GLY A 94 -5.57 9.78 5.19
C GLY A 94 -4.33 10.68 5.21
N ASN A 95 -3.41 10.40 6.15
CA ASN A 95 -2.19 11.18 6.37
C ASN A 95 -0.93 10.34 6.10
N GLY A 96 0.19 11.01 5.77
CA GLY A 96 1.49 10.38 5.61
C GLY A 96 2.35 10.42 6.87
N GLY A 97 3.34 9.53 6.97
CA GLY A 97 4.31 9.49 8.07
C GLY A 97 3.67 9.45 9.45
N PHE A 98 4.16 10.27 10.37
CA PHE A 98 3.57 10.46 11.69
C PHE A 98 2.45 11.52 11.73
N ALA A 99 1.88 11.90 10.57
CA ALA A 99 0.77 12.87 10.41
C ALA A 99 1.10 14.29 10.95
N GLY A 100 0.17 14.90 11.67
CA GLY A 100 0.36 16.20 12.34
C GLY A 100 -0.12 17.41 11.53
N ASN A 101 -0.81 17.21 10.40
CA ASN A 101 -1.26 18.30 9.53
C ASN A 101 -2.54 17.96 8.76
N ILE A 102 -3.28 18.99 8.38
CA ILE A 102 -4.42 18.89 7.48
C ILE A 102 -3.93 18.81 6.02
N ASP A 103 -4.46 17.87 5.24
CA ASP A 103 -4.14 17.69 3.82
C ASP A 103 -4.94 18.68 2.94
N TYR A 104 -4.47 19.90 2.81
CA TYR A 104 -5.11 20.93 1.96
C TYR A 104 -5.12 20.56 0.47
N PRO A 105 -4.07 20.01 -0.13
CA PRO A 105 -4.12 19.53 -1.52
C PRO A 105 -5.18 18.45 -1.77
N GLY A 106 -5.32 17.51 -0.87
CA GLY A 106 -6.35 16.46 -0.94
C GLY A 106 -7.75 17.03 -0.83
N LEU A 107 -7.99 17.93 0.15
CA LEU A 107 -9.27 18.65 0.30
C LEU A 107 -9.62 19.45 -0.97
N ALA A 108 -8.64 20.15 -1.56
CA ALA A 108 -8.83 20.91 -2.79
C ALA A 108 -9.23 20.00 -3.95
N THR A 109 -8.52 18.88 -4.14
CA THR A 109 -8.84 17.90 -5.18
C THR A 109 -10.27 17.35 -5.01
N ALA A 110 -10.71 17.12 -3.78
CA ALA A 110 -12.08 16.67 -3.51
C ALA A 110 -13.10 17.73 -3.88
N ILE A 111 -12.87 18.99 -3.49
CA ILE A 111 -13.76 20.13 -3.84
C ILE A 111 -13.88 20.32 -5.35
N PHE A 112 -12.77 20.22 -6.11
CA PHE A 112 -12.82 20.27 -7.58
C PHE A 112 -13.69 19.15 -8.17
N GLY A 113 -13.72 17.98 -7.54
CA GLY A 113 -14.58 16.85 -7.91
C GLY A 113 -16.02 16.95 -7.39
N GLY A 114 -16.39 18.02 -6.70
CA GLY A 114 -17.72 18.20 -6.13
C GLY A 114 -18.00 17.38 -4.86
N TYR A 115 -16.97 16.84 -4.20
CA TYR A 115 -17.14 16.09 -2.95
C TYR A 115 -17.22 17.02 -1.74
N ALA A 116 -18.06 16.68 -0.77
CA ALA A 116 -17.80 17.07 0.61
C ALA A 116 -16.61 16.26 1.12
N SER A 117 -15.64 16.88 1.81
CA SER A 117 -14.44 16.17 2.23
C SER A 117 -13.94 16.59 3.60
N ALA A 118 -13.18 15.71 4.24
CA ALA A 118 -12.57 16.00 5.54
C ALA A 118 -11.13 15.49 5.62
N SER A 119 -10.33 16.21 6.41
CA SER A 119 -8.97 15.86 6.81
C SER A 119 -8.76 16.18 8.29
N THR A 120 -7.83 15.49 8.93
CA THR A 120 -7.50 15.63 10.35
C THR A 120 -5.99 15.74 10.57
N ASP A 121 -5.58 16.43 11.65
CA ASP A 121 -4.19 16.42 12.14
C ASP A 121 -3.83 15.15 12.93
N THR A 122 -4.80 14.27 13.17
CA THR A 122 -4.68 13.06 13.99
C THR A 122 -4.38 13.29 15.49
N GLY A 123 -4.77 14.44 16.03
CA GLY A 123 -4.68 14.75 17.45
C GLY A 123 -3.39 15.43 17.89
N HIS A 124 -2.57 15.88 16.95
CA HIS A 124 -1.34 16.64 17.21
C HIS A 124 -0.97 17.52 16.03
N ALA A 125 -0.10 18.49 16.24
CA ALA A 125 0.47 19.30 15.17
C ALA A 125 1.97 19.01 15.06
N GLY A 126 2.47 18.89 13.82
CA GLY A 126 3.90 18.65 13.59
C GLY A 126 4.24 18.32 12.14
N SER A 127 5.49 17.94 11.95
CA SER A 127 5.98 17.40 10.69
C SER A 127 5.67 15.91 10.57
N PRO A 128 5.39 15.38 9.36
CA PRO A 128 5.20 13.94 9.16
C PRO A 128 6.38 13.05 9.55
N VAL A 129 7.55 13.61 9.83
CA VAL A 129 8.74 12.88 10.29
C VAL A 129 9.03 13.08 11.78
N ASP A 130 8.21 13.84 12.49
CA ASP A 130 8.37 14.14 13.92
C ASP A 130 7.40 13.29 14.76
N ALA A 131 7.93 12.49 15.67
CA ALA A 131 7.16 11.68 16.62
C ALA A 131 7.22 12.20 18.07
N THR A 132 7.87 13.34 18.34
CA THR A 132 8.08 13.86 19.71
C THR A 132 6.78 14.18 20.45
N TRP A 133 5.70 14.43 19.71
CA TRP A 133 4.36 14.67 20.23
C TRP A 133 3.78 13.48 21.02
N ALA A 134 4.30 12.27 20.79
CA ALA A 134 3.76 11.03 21.36
C ALA A 134 4.31 10.75 22.77
N LEU A 135 5.48 11.31 23.12
CA LEU A 135 6.16 11.03 24.37
C LEU A 135 5.34 11.48 25.58
N GLY A 136 4.88 10.52 26.39
CA GLY A 136 4.04 10.79 27.56
C GLY A 136 2.55 11.07 27.24
N HIS A 137 2.13 10.92 25.98
CA HIS A 137 0.78 11.21 25.50
C HIS A 137 0.05 9.97 24.94
N PRO A 138 -0.36 9.00 25.78
CA PRO A 138 -0.95 7.74 25.33
C PRO A 138 -2.25 7.93 24.55
N ASP A 139 -3.08 8.92 24.89
CA ASP A 139 -4.33 9.20 24.14
C ASP A 139 -4.03 9.71 22.73
N LYS A 140 -3.00 10.53 22.52
CA LYS A 140 -2.58 10.99 21.21
C LYS A 140 -2.04 9.85 20.34
N ILE A 141 -1.37 8.87 20.96
CA ILE A 141 -0.93 7.65 20.26
C ILE A 141 -2.15 6.89 19.74
N VAL A 142 -3.22 6.78 20.52
CA VAL A 142 -4.49 6.16 20.10
C VAL A 142 -5.18 6.97 19.01
N ASP A 143 -5.19 8.32 19.16
CA ASP A 143 -5.75 9.23 18.14
C ASP A 143 -5.06 9.02 16.79
N PHE A 144 -3.74 9.10 16.75
CA PHE A 144 -2.94 8.83 15.56
C PHE A 144 -3.15 7.40 15.04
N GLY A 145 -3.26 6.43 15.94
CA GLY A 145 -3.39 5.01 15.62
C GLY A 145 -4.66 4.70 14.79
N TRP A 146 -5.80 5.24 15.20
CA TRP A 146 -7.08 4.94 14.56
C TRP A 146 -8.22 5.93 14.90
N ARG A 147 -8.26 6.48 16.15
CA ARG A 147 -9.45 7.18 16.65
C ARG A 147 -9.75 8.46 15.87
N ALA A 148 -8.72 9.20 15.46
CA ALA A 148 -8.92 10.49 14.78
C ALA A 148 -9.59 10.34 13.42
N ILE A 149 -9.29 9.30 12.65
CA ILE A 149 -9.94 9.08 11.34
C ILE A 149 -11.40 8.71 11.52
N HIS A 150 -11.71 7.79 12.43
CA HIS A 150 -13.09 7.42 12.75
C HIS A 150 -13.90 8.62 13.25
N GLU A 151 -13.39 9.34 14.24
CA GLU A 151 -14.08 10.53 14.80
C GLU A 151 -14.27 11.62 13.73
N MET A 152 -13.26 11.89 12.90
CA MET A 152 -13.39 12.79 11.76
C MET A 152 -14.54 12.35 10.85
N THR A 153 -14.60 11.08 10.52
CA THR A 153 -15.60 10.51 9.60
C THR A 153 -17.02 10.67 10.14
N VAL A 154 -17.24 10.29 11.40
CA VAL A 154 -18.55 10.42 12.06
C VAL A 154 -18.99 11.88 12.13
N LYS A 155 -18.09 12.80 12.52
CA LYS A 155 -18.41 14.23 12.63
C LYS A 155 -18.60 14.87 11.25
N ALA A 156 -17.79 14.53 10.26
CA ALA A 156 -17.94 15.02 8.90
C ALA A 156 -19.29 14.63 8.29
N LYS A 157 -19.73 13.37 8.43
CA LYS A 157 -21.04 12.91 7.95
C LYS A 157 -22.18 13.68 8.62
N ALA A 158 -22.10 13.94 9.92
CA ALA A 158 -23.11 14.73 10.66
C ALA A 158 -23.15 16.20 10.19
N ILE A 159 -21.98 16.82 9.94
CA ILE A 159 -21.87 18.19 9.41
C ILE A 159 -22.44 18.26 7.98
N ILE A 160 -22.14 17.28 7.13
CA ILE A 160 -22.67 17.16 5.76
C ILE A 160 -24.20 17.11 5.78
N GLN A 161 -24.76 16.25 6.61
CA GLN A 161 -26.22 16.13 6.76
C GLN A 161 -26.85 17.42 7.28
N ALA A 162 -26.24 18.08 8.26
CA ALA A 162 -26.72 19.35 8.78
C ALA A 162 -26.70 20.48 7.73
N PHE A 163 -25.70 20.46 6.81
CA PHE A 163 -25.55 21.49 5.80
C PHE A 163 -26.46 21.29 4.60
N TYR A 164 -26.51 20.08 4.03
CA TYR A 164 -27.27 19.79 2.81
C TYR A 164 -28.71 19.31 3.08
N GLY A 165 -29.03 18.93 4.32
CA GLY A 165 -30.28 18.28 4.66
C GLY A 165 -30.31 16.77 4.43
N ASP A 166 -29.32 16.26 3.71
CA ASP A 166 -29.19 14.85 3.34
C ASP A 166 -27.80 14.30 3.75
N ALA A 167 -27.75 13.03 4.16
CA ALA A 167 -26.50 12.31 4.35
C ALA A 167 -25.81 12.04 3.01
N PRO A 168 -24.49 11.86 2.98
CA PRO A 168 -23.81 11.43 1.75
C PRO A 168 -24.33 10.06 1.29
N ARG A 169 -24.61 9.92 0.00
CA ARG A 169 -25.07 8.67 -0.59
C ARG A 169 -23.98 7.62 -0.63
N HIS A 170 -22.73 8.05 -0.81
CA HIS A 170 -21.55 7.21 -0.78
C HIS A 170 -20.40 7.93 -0.09
N SER A 171 -19.62 7.16 0.64
CA SER A 171 -18.46 7.63 1.40
C SER A 171 -17.19 6.89 0.93
N TYR A 172 -16.16 7.65 0.58
CA TYR A 172 -14.89 7.11 0.10
C TYR A 172 -13.74 7.54 0.99
N PHE A 173 -12.81 6.63 1.24
CA PHE A 173 -11.56 6.93 1.93
C PHE A 173 -10.38 6.79 0.96
N LEU A 174 -9.48 7.77 0.98
CA LEU A 174 -8.26 7.77 0.16
C LEU A 174 -7.06 8.02 1.06
N GLY A 175 -6.07 7.13 1.00
CA GLY A 175 -4.83 7.32 1.74
C GLY A 175 -3.70 6.44 1.21
N CYS A 176 -2.46 6.92 1.35
CA CYS A 176 -1.26 6.16 1.01
C CYS A 176 -0.32 6.12 2.21
N SER A 177 0.57 5.12 2.29
CA SER A 177 1.53 4.97 3.40
C SER A 177 0.80 4.73 4.74
N ASN A 178 1.04 5.58 5.74
CA ASN A 178 0.22 5.60 6.96
C ASN A 178 -1.28 5.77 6.63
N GLY A 179 -1.62 6.61 5.63
CA GLY A 179 -2.99 6.76 5.15
C GLY A 179 -3.58 5.47 4.58
N GLY A 180 -2.78 4.67 3.89
CA GLY A 180 -3.17 3.32 3.46
C GLY A 180 -3.45 2.40 4.66
N ARG A 181 -2.60 2.45 5.71
CA ARG A 181 -2.84 1.77 6.99
C ARG A 181 -4.15 2.21 7.65
N GLN A 182 -4.40 3.53 7.70
CA GLN A 182 -5.64 4.10 8.22
C GLN A 182 -6.86 3.54 7.47
N GLY A 183 -6.83 3.51 6.13
CA GLY A 183 -7.91 2.92 5.33
C GLY A 183 -8.16 1.45 5.63
N LEU A 184 -7.10 0.66 5.87
CA LEU A 184 -7.25 -0.74 6.28
C LEU A 184 -7.83 -0.87 7.70
N ILE A 185 -7.48 0.04 8.62
CA ILE A 185 -8.09 0.08 9.96
C ILE A 185 -9.58 0.39 9.87
N GLU A 186 -9.99 1.34 9.02
CA GLU A 186 -11.41 1.65 8.79
C GLU A 186 -12.17 0.40 8.30
N ALA A 187 -11.66 -0.30 7.29
CA ALA A 187 -12.26 -1.54 6.81
C ALA A 187 -12.36 -2.63 7.89
N GLN A 188 -11.40 -2.70 8.80
CA GLN A 188 -11.30 -3.74 9.83
C GLN A 188 -12.13 -3.45 11.08
N ARG A 189 -12.21 -2.20 11.50
CA ARG A 189 -12.81 -1.81 12.79
C ARG A 189 -14.13 -1.06 12.66
N PHE A 190 -14.29 -0.29 11.58
CA PHE A 190 -15.42 0.60 11.33
C PHE A 190 -16.01 0.34 9.94
N PRO A 191 -16.48 -0.89 9.67
CA PRO A 191 -16.85 -1.34 8.32
C PRO A 191 -18.01 -0.53 7.68
N GLU A 192 -18.74 0.27 8.47
CA GLU A 192 -19.86 1.11 8.03
C GLU A 192 -19.44 2.55 7.69
N ASP A 193 -18.17 2.91 7.96
CA ASP A 193 -17.72 4.29 7.74
C ASP A 193 -17.55 4.63 6.26
N TYR A 194 -17.15 3.65 5.43
CA TYR A 194 -16.88 3.89 4.03
C TYR A 194 -17.39 2.77 3.13
N ASP A 195 -17.98 3.16 1.99
CA ASP A 195 -18.41 2.26 0.94
C ASP A 195 -17.26 1.84 0.02
N GLY A 196 -16.27 2.72 -0.14
CA GLY A 196 -15.08 2.48 -0.96
C GLY A 196 -13.81 2.98 -0.28
N ILE A 197 -12.78 2.12 -0.26
CA ILE A 197 -11.47 2.46 0.33
C ILE A 197 -10.37 2.23 -0.70
N LEU A 198 -9.55 3.28 -0.94
CA LEU A 198 -8.32 3.19 -1.69
C LEU A 198 -7.14 3.31 -0.72
N ALA A 199 -6.42 2.20 -0.51
CA ALA A 199 -5.29 2.09 0.39
C ALA A 199 -3.99 1.88 -0.41
N GLY A 200 -3.23 2.96 -0.64
CA GLY A 200 -1.95 2.91 -1.34
C GLY A 200 -0.82 2.53 -0.40
N ALA A 201 0.11 1.69 -0.87
CA ALA A 201 1.35 1.32 -0.16
C ALA A 201 1.17 1.29 1.37
N PRO A 202 0.22 0.48 1.91
CA PRO A 202 -0.18 0.58 3.31
C PRO A 202 0.92 0.12 4.26
N ALA A 203 1.24 0.95 5.27
CA ALA A 203 2.11 0.58 6.39
C ALA A 203 1.36 -0.35 7.38
N ASN A 204 0.72 -1.39 6.88
CA ASN A 204 -0.23 -2.23 7.62
C ASN A 204 0.40 -3.07 8.72
N TYR A 205 1.61 -3.58 8.51
CA TYR A 205 2.44 -4.24 9.52
C TYR A 205 3.36 -3.23 10.19
N TRP A 206 2.82 -2.20 10.83
CA TRP A 206 3.56 -1.05 11.36
C TRP A 206 4.78 -1.44 12.18
N THR A 207 4.62 -2.29 13.18
CA THR A 207 5.72 -2.72 14.06
C THR A 207 6.81 -3.48 13.29
N ARG A 208 6.45 -4.29 12.30
CA ARG A 208 7.40 -5.07 11.50
C ARG A 208 8.15 -4.23 10.49
N VAL A 209 7.53 -3.18 9.95
CA VAL A 209 8.23 -2.19 9.12
C VAL A 209 9.40 -1.59 9.87
N PHE A 210 9.20 -1.24 11.15
CA PHE A 210 10.29 -0.71 11.98
C PHE A 210 11.35 -1.76 12.32
N ALA A 211 10.99 -3.04 12.43
CA ALA A 211 12.00 -4.10 12.56
C ALA A 211 12.88 -4.20 11.30
N THR A 212 12.30 -3.99 10.10
CA THR A 212 13.09 -3.91 8.84
C THR A 212 14.00 -2.69 8.86
N PHE A 213 13.52 -1.53 9.29
CA PHE A 213 14.36 -0.32 9.39
C PHE A 213 15.53 -0.51 10.37
N LEU A 214 15.30 -1.13 11.54
CA LEU A 214 16.38 -1.46 12.46
C LEU A 214 17.42 -2.40 11.81
N HIS A 215 16.94 -3.41 11.08
CA HIS A 215 17.81 -4.37 10.39
C HIS A 215 18.69 -3.70 9.34
N ASP A 216 18.13 -2.84 8.53
CA ASP A 216 18.85 -2.16 7.46
C ASP A 216 19.87 -1.14 8.03
N LEU A 217 19.46 -0.38 9.07
CA LEU A 217 20.35 0.53 9.80
C LEU A 217 21.54 -0.22 10.39
N GLN A 218 21.29 -1.33 11.08
CA GLN A 218 22.35 -2.13 11.69
C GLN A 218 23.23 -2.81 10.63
N ALA A 219 22.72 -3.04 9.41
CA ALA A 219 23.52 -3.54 8.31
C ALA A 219 24.42 -2.46 7.71
N THR A 220 23.88 -1.26 7.47
CA THR A 220 24.59 -0.14 6.81
C THR A 220 25.50 0.62 7.75
N GLU A 221 25.18 0.69 9.05
CA GLU A 221 25.97 1.42 10.06
C GLU A 221 26.78 0.49 10.99
N ALA A 222 26.99 -0.80 10.63
CA ALA A 222 27.79 -1.75 11.39
C ALA A 222 29.26 -1.29 11.56
N THR A 223 29.82 -0.69 10.52
CA THR A 223 31.13 -0.06 10.48
C THR A 223 31.07 1.17 9.57
N PRO A 224 32.00 2.13 9.67
CA PRO A 224 32.06 3.26 8.74
C PRO A 224 32.10 2.82 7.26
N ASP A 225 32.80 1.71 6.96
CA ASP A 225 32.98 1.20 5.62
C ASP A 225 31.76 0.42 5.09
N SER A 226 30.77 0.13 5.92
CA SER A 226 29.54 -0.57 5.52
C SER A 226 28.44 0.38 5.04
N TYR A 227 28.58 1.69 5.25
CA TYR A 227 27.57 2.67 4.86
C TYR A 227 27.47 2.79 3.33
N ILE A 228 26.24 2.66 2.81
CA ILE A 228 25.95 2.80 1.37
C ILE A 228 25.44 4.23 1.13
N GLY A 229 26.36 5.12 0.74
CA GLY A 229 26.03 6.53 0.47
C GLY A 229 25.33 6.74 -0.87
N ALA A 230 24.82 7.96 -1.07
CA ALA A 230 24.12 8.36 -2.29
C ALA A 230 24.95 8.14 -3.58
N ASP A 231 26.26 8.22 -3.49
CA ASP A 231 27.22 8.00 -4.59
C ASP A 231 27.30 6.53 -5.04
N LYS A 232 26.96 5.58 -4.15
CA LYS A 232 26.98 4.13 -4.42
C LYS A 232 25.67 3.60 -5.00
N ILE A 233 24.55 4.27 -4.75
CA ILE A 233 23.23 3.81 -5.17
C ILE A 233 23.10 3.65 -6.69
N PRO A 234 23.61 4.55 -7.55
CA PRO A 234 23.50 4.38 -8.99
C PRO A 234 24.24 3.14 -9.53
N VAL A 235 25.35 2.73 -8.94
CA VAL A 235 26.05 1.52 -9.38
C VAL A 235 25.28 0.26 -9.02
N ILE A 236 24.58 0.27 -7.89
CA ILE A 236 23.70 -0.84 -7.49
C ILE A 236 22.52 -0.95 -8.46
N GLY A 237 21.76 0.12 -8.68
CA GLY A 237 20.59 0.10 -9.56
C GLY A 237 20.93 -0.25 -11.01
N LYS A 238 22.05 0.27 -11.54
CA LYS A 238 22.54 -0.11 -12.87
C LYS A 238 22.87 -1.61 -12.97
N ALA A 239 23.49 -2.19 -11.95
CA ALA A 239 23.83 -3.61 -11.94
C ALA A 239 22.58 -4.49 -11.79
N VAL A 240 21.62 -4.09 -10.97
CA VAL A 240 20.32 -4.75 -10.81
C VAL A 240 19.57 -4.76 -12.15
N ASN A 241 19.44 -3.60 -12.82
CA ASN A 241 18.79 -3.51 -14.12
C ASN A 241 19.50 -4.38 -15.17
N ALA A 242 20.83 -4.34 -15.24
CA ALA A 242 21.59 -5.18 -16.18
C ALA A 242 21.39 -6.69 -15.93
N ALA A 243 21.14 -7.10 -14.69
CA ALA A 243 20.95 -8.50 -14.34
C ALA A 243 19.50 -8.99 -14.53
N CYS A 244 18.50 -8.11 -14.36
CA CYS A 244 17.12 -8.54 -14.15
C CYS A 244 16.09 -7.92 -15.11
N ASP A 245 16.36 -6.79 -15.77
CA ASP A 245 15.40 -6.05 -16.59
C ASP A 245 14.82 -6.91 -17.72
N SER A 246 15.68 -7.65 -18.44
CA SER A 246 15.24 -8.52 -19.54
C SER A 246 14.44 -9.76 -19.12
N ALA A 247 14.36 -10.05 -17.80
CA ALA A 247 13.73 -11.28 -17.31
C ALA A 247 12.22 -11.33 -17.53
N ASP A 248 11.56 -10.18 -17.63
CA ASP A 248 10.12 -10.09 -17.91
C ASP A 248 9.77 -9.99 -19.42
N GLY A 249 10.79 -10.01 -20.28
CA GLY A 249 10.66 -9.96 -21.75
C GLY A 249 10.62 -8.56 -22.34
N VAL A 250 10.89 -7.52 -21.54
CA VAL A 250 11.03 -6.13 -21.97
C VAL A 250 12.28 -5.52 -21.33
N GLU A 251 13.09 -4.83 -22.10
CA GLU A 251 14.26 -4.10 -21.60
C GLU A 251 13.91 -2.58 -21.59
N ASP A 252 13.35 -2.10 -20.49
CA ASP A 252 12.89 -0.71 -20.38
C ASP A 252 13.32 -0.02 -19.05
N GLY A 253 14.15 -0.67 -18.26
CA GLY A 253 14.63 -0.19 -16.97
C GLY A 253 13.59 -0.36 -15.85
N VAL A 254 12.58 -1.22 -16.05
CA VAL A 254 11.51 -1.48 -15.09
C VAL A 254 11.36 -2.98 -14.85
N LEU A 255 11.62 -3.42 -13.63
CA LEU A 255 11.36 -4.79 -13.24
C LEU A 255 9.85 -4.98 -13.00
N ASN A 256 9.14 -5.62 -13.95
CA ASN A 256 7.70 -5.88 -13.80
C ASN A 256 7.39 -6.91 -12.69
N TYR A 257 8.36 -7.77 -12.36
CA TYR A 257 8.20 -8.78 -11.32
C TYR A 257 9.53 -9.01 -10.58
N PRO A 258 9.92 -8.11 -9.67
CA PRO A 258 11.23 -8.16 -8.99
C PRO A 258 11.44 -9.41 -8.13
N LEU A 259 10.40 -10.15 -7.77
CA LEU A 259 10.52 -11.44 -7.08
C LEU A 259 11.27 -12.51 -7.90
N ALA A 260 11.34 -12.36 -9.22
CA ALA A 260 12.13 -13.23 -10.11
C ALA A 260 13.57 -12.77 -10.29
N CYS A 261 13.95 -11.61 -9.75
CA CYS A 261 15.31 -11.08 -9.83
C CYS A 261 16.21 -11.75 -8.79
N HIS A 262 17.22 -12.46 -9.25
CA HIS A 262 18.22 -13.13 -8.41
C HIS A 262 19.58 -12.43 -8.52
N PHE A 263 19.62 -11.16 -8.10
CA PHE A 263 20.85 -10.37 -8.12
C PHE A 263 21.78 -10.73 -6.96
N ASP A 264 23.05 -11.05 -7.26
CA ASP A 264 24.09 -11.23 -6.22
C ASP A 264 24.96 -9.96 -6.11
N PRO A 265 24.86 -9.20 -5.00
CA PRO A 265 25.70 -8.03 -4.78
C PRO A 265 27.21 -8.25 -4.86
N ALA A 266 27.70 -9.49 -4.75
CA ALA A 266 29.13 -9.80 -4.83
C ALA A 266 29.75 -9.39 -6.17
N VAL A 267 28.97 -9.27 -7.25
CA VAL A 267 29.46 -8.81 -8.55
C VAL A 267 29.97 -7.37 -8.55
N LEU A 268 29.55 -6.58 -7.53
CA LEU A 268 29.93 -5.18 -7.35
C LEU A 268 31.16 -4.99 -6.47
N GLU A 269 31.72 -6.05 -5.87
CA GLU A 269 32.85 -5.91 -4.94
C GLU A 269 34.08 -5.33 -5.64
N CYS A 270 34.69 -4.31 -5.01
CA CYS A 270 35.91 -3.67 -5.51
C CYS A 270 37.05 -4.68 -5.58
N LYS A 271 37.74 -4.75 -6.73
CA LYS A 271 38.94 -5.59 -6.92
C LYS A 271 40.22 -4.97 -6.36
N GLY A 272 40.14 -3.81 -5.76
CA GLY A 272 41.25 -3.04 -5.22
C GLY A 272 40.75 -2.00 -4.19
N ALA A 273 41.26 -0.77 -4.27
CA ALA A 273 40.79 0.31 -3.42
C ALA A 273 39.32 0.66 -3.74
N ASP A 274 38.62 1.25 -2.75
CA ASP A 274 37.27 1.78 -2.93
C ASP A 274 37.23 2.82 -4.06
N GLY A 275 36.16 2.79 -4.85
CA GLY A 275 35.96 3.67 -5.99
C GLY A 275 34.48 3.86 -6.34
N PRO A 276 34.14 4.82 -7.22
CA PRO A 276 32.76 5.18 -7.51
C PRO A 276 31.95 4.07 -8.20
N ASP A 277 32.60 3.14 -8.86
CA ASP A 277 31.97 2.09 -9.67
C ASP A 277 31.93 0.72 -8.99
N CYS A 278 32.24 0.64 -7.70
CA CYS A 278 32.23 -0.62 -6.94
C CYS A 278 31.82 -0.41 -5.48
N LEU A 279 31.55 -1.49 -4.79
CA LEU A 279 31.24 -1.52 -3.36
C LEU A 279 32.40 -2.11 -2.56
N THR A 280 32.67 -1.58 -1.36
CA THR A 280 33.55 -2.25 -0.42
C THR A 280 33.00 -3.62 -0.03
N ALA A 281 33.83 -4.54 0.44
CA ALA A 281 33.37 -5.83 0.96
C ALA A 281 32.31 -5.66 2.08
N ALA A 282 32.45 -4.63 2.93
CA ALA A 282 31.49 -4.30 3.98
C ALA A 282 30.14 -3.82 3.42
N GLN A 283 30.15 -2.98 2.37
CA GLN A 283 28.94 -2.55 1.67
C GLN A 283 28.24 -3.72 0.96
N VAL A 284 28.99 -4.65 0.36
CA VAL A 284 28.42 -5.88 -0.24
C VAL A 284 27.70 -6.72 0.81
N VAL A 285 28.30 -6.87 2.01
CA VAL A 285 27.64 -7.58 3.13
C VAL A 285 26.38 -6.85 3.57
N ALA A 286 26.42 -5.52 3.70
CA ALA A 286 25.26 -4.70 4.06
C ALA A 286 24.12 -4.86 3.03
N LEU A 287 24.43 -4.75 1.74
CA LEU A 287 23.46 -4.89 0.65
C LEU A 287 22.82 -6.29 0.62
N LYS A 288 23.62 -7.35 0.83
CA LYS A 288 23.10 -8.72 0.97
C LYS A 288 22.14 -8.86 2.15
N LYS A 289 22.40 -8.19 3.28
CA LYS A 289 21.50 -8.18 4.44
C LYS A 289 20.18 -7.47 4.11
N ILE A 290 20.22 -6.29 3.48
CA ILE A 290 19.01 -5.55 3.07
C ILE A 290 18.11 -6.42 2.20
N TYR A 291 18.66 -7.06 1.16
CA TYR A 291 17.89 -7.96 0.29
C TYR A 291 17.47 -9.28 0.95
N ALA A 292 18.10 -9.68 2.05
CA ALA A 292 17.67 -10.85 2.84
C ALA A 292 16.56 -10.52 3.84
N GLY A 293 16.50 -9.27 4.32
CA GLY A 293 15.58 -8.80 5.35
C GLY A 293 15.79 -9.41 6.73
N PRO A 294 15.06 -8.91 7.76
CA PRO A 294 15.24 -9.31 9.15
C PRO A 294 14.82 -10.77 9.39
N ARG A 295 15.64 -11.49 10.16
CA ARG A 295 15.38 -12.88 10.57
C ARG A 295 15.55 -13.03 12.08
N ASP A 296 14.74 -13.93 12.67
CA ASP A 296 14.87 -14.32 14.07
C ASP A 296 16.10 -15.21 14.30
N ALA A 297 16.39 -15.51 15.56
CA ALA A 297 17.51 -16.37 15.96
C ALA A 297 17.47 -17.79 15.35
N ASN A 298 16.30 -18.25 14.88
CA ASN A 298 16.11 -19.54 14.20
C ASN A 298 16.24 -19.42 12.67
N GLY A 299 16.52 -18.23 12.12
CA GLY A 299 16.61 -17.97 10.70
C GLY A 299 15.25 -17.78 9.98
N LYS A 300 14.13 -17.74 10.72
CA LYS A 300 12.82 -17.48 10.15
C LYS A 300 12.68 -15.99 9.81
N GLN A 301 12.11 -15.70 8.65
CA GLN A 301 11.83 -14.33 8.21
C GLN A 301 10.85 -13.65 9.18
N MET A 302 11.25 -12.50 9.75
CA MET A 302 10.43 -11.69 10.65
C MET A 302 9.50 -10.77 9.86
N PHE A 303 10.00 -10.20 8.77
CA PHE A 303 9.23 -9.41 7.81
C PHE A 303 9.92 -9.44 6.44
N ALA A 304 9.19 -8.99 5.41
CA ALA A 304 9.69 -8.96 4.05
C ALA A 304 10.89 -8.02 3.88
N PRO A 305 11.86 -8.36 2.99
CA PRO A 305 12.95 -7.48 2.61
C PRO A 305 12.52 -6.41 1.60
N PHE A 306 13.38 -5.41 1.37
CA PHE A 306 13.31 -4.62 0.15
C PHE A 306 13.73 -5.45 -1.06
N LEU A 307 13.11 -5.16 -2.20
CA LEU A 307 13.37 -5.88 -3.44
C LEU A 307 14.36 -5.12 -4.34
N PRO A 308 15.12 -5.82 -5.19
CA PRO A 308 15.87 -5.19 -6.27
C PRO A 308 14.96 -4.40 -7.22
N GLY A 309 15.46 -3.27 -7.75
CA GLY A 309 14.75 -2.40 -8.70
C GLY A 309 14.08 -1.17 -8.07
N GLY A 310 14.31 -0.93 -6.77
CA GLY A 310 13.85 0.27 -6.04
C GLY A 310 14.95 1.26 -5.66
N GLU A 311 16.19 1.03 -6.09
CA GLU A 311 17.36 1.75 -5.61
C GLU A 311 17.41 3.18 -6.13
N GLU A 312 17.19 3.38 -7.42
CA GLU A 312 17.43 4.65 -8.10
C GLU A 312 16.18 5.54 -8.19
N GLY A 313 16.45 6.82 -8.48
CA GLY A 313 15.44 7.82 -8.80
C GLY A 313 14.88 8.58 -7.59
N PRO A 314 14.07 9.61 -7.84
CA PRO A 314 13.41 10.37 -6.78
C PRO A 314 12.50 9.48 -5.94
N GLY A 315 12.68 9.50 -4.62
CA GLY A 315 11.95 8.64 -3.68
C GLY A 315 12.59 7.27 -3.45
N GLY A 316 13.67 6.93 -4.18
CA GLY A 316 14.44 5.69 -4.01
C GLY A 316 15.36 5.70 -2.77
N TRP A 317 16.31 4.80 -2.76
CA TRP A 317 17.16 4.51 -1.60
C TRP A 317 17.97 5.69 -1.09
N VAL A 318 18.31 6.69 -1.94
CA VAL A 318 19.01 7.88 -1.46
C VAL A 318 18.29 8.51 -0.27
N THR A 319 16.97 8.67 -0.36
CA THR A 319 16.16 9.28 0.70
C THR A 319 16.04 8.40 1.94
N TRP A 320 15.99 7.08 1.76
CA TRP A 320 15.66 6.15 2.84
C TRP A 320 16.88 5.62 3.59
N ILE A 321 18.02 5.39 2.89
CA ILE A 321 19.23 4.79 3.47
C ILE A 321 20.54 5.46 3.05
N GLY A 322 20.54 6.46 2.17
CA GLY A 322 21.74 7.03 1.55
C GLY A 322 22.02 8.51 1.85
N MET A 323 21.25 9.16 2.75
CA MET A 323 21.42 10.59 3.07
C MET A 323 22.56 10.88 4.05
N GLY A 324 23.08 9.89 4.72
CA GLY A 324 24.12 9.97 5.73
C GLY A 324 23.70 9.39 7.08
N PRO A 325 24.64 8.84 7.86
CA PRO A 325 24.33 8.24 9.16
C PRO A 325 23.53 9.18 10.06
N GLY A 326 22.41 8.69 10.58
CA GLY A 326 21.49 9.46 11.43
C GLY A 326 20.61 10.48 10.68
N LYS A 327 20.65 10.54 9.35
CA LYS A 327 19.83 11.46 8.52
C LYS A 327 18.86 10.71 7.60
N ASP A 328 19.09 9.43 7.40
CA ASP A 328 18.27 8.55 6.58
C ASP A 328 16.85 8.47 7.12
N LEU A 329 15.85 8.45 6.26
CA LEU A 329 14.46 8.40 6.73
C LEU A 329 14.15 7.12 7.52
N GLN A 330 14.78 5.99 7.22
CA GLN A 330 14.64 4.79 8.06
C GLN A 330 15.11 5.04 9.48
N TYR A 331 16.26 5.74 9.67
CA TYR A 331 16.73 6.14 11.01
C TYR A 331 15.73 7.08 11.69
N VAL A 332 15.31 8.15 10.99
CA VAL A 332 14.40 9.16 11.57
C VAL A 332 13.09 8.52 12.04
N PHE A 333 12.50 7.66 11.23
CA PHE A 333 11.27 6.97 11.57
C PHE A 333 11.47 5.92 12.68
N ALA A 334 12.50 5.06 12.59
CA ALA A 334 12.75 4.05 13.61
C ALA A 334 13.06 4.70 14.98
N ASN A 335 13.96 5.69 15.00
CA ASN A 335 14.30 6.42 16.23
C ASN A 335 13.07 7.14 16.80
N GLY A 336 12.29 7.81 15.95
CA GLY A 336 11.05 8.49 16.35
C GLY A 336 10.05 7.54 17.01
N PHE A 337 9.81 6.38 16.41
CA PHE A 337 8.89 5.37 16.93
C PHE A 337 9.36 4.77 18.25
N PHE A 338 10.59 4.25 18.30
CA PHE A 338 11.09 3.57 19.50
C PHE A 338 11.35 4.52 20.67
N THR A 339 11.75 5.77 20.41
CA THR A 339 12.01 6.74 21.48
C THR A 339 10.73 7.36 22.05
N ASN A 340 9.69 7.60 21.20
CA ASN A 340 8.55 8.41 21.62
C ASN A 340 7.25 7.62 21.79
N MET A 341 7.10 6.47 21.10
CA MET A 341 5.84 5.70 21.12
C MET A 341 5.97 4.37 21.88
N ILE A 342 7.20 3.90 22.14
CA ILE A 342 7.45 2.67 22.91
C ILE A 342 7.99 3.07 24.28
N SER A 343 7.21 2.75 25.32
CA SER A 343 7.63 2.99 26.70
C SER A 343 8.60 1.90 27.12
N SER A 344 9.88 2.21 27.30
CA SER A 344 10.85 1.31 27.89
C SER A 344 11.54 1.99 29.09
N LYS A 345 12.06 1.18 30.05
CA LYS A 345 12.85 1.69 31.17
C LYS A 345 14.23 2.17 30.74
N GLU A 346 14.65 1.72 29.55
CA GLU A 346 15.96 2.03 28.97
C GLU A 346 15.74 2.73 27.63
N THR A 347 16.60 3.68 27.30
CA THR A 347 16.59 4.31 25.97
C THR A 347 16.93 3.25 24.92
N VAL A 348 16.07 3.08 23.94
CA VAL A 348 16.30 2.17 22.82
C VAL A 348 17.31 2.83 21.88
N ASP A 349 18.53 2.28 21.82
CA ASP A 349 19.47 2.66 20.77
C ASP A 349 19.19 1.82 19.52
N VAL A 350 18.60 2.46 18.50
CA VAL A 350 18.20 1.80 17.24
C VAL A 350 19.37 1.17 16.48
N LYS A 351 20.61 1.57 16.77
CA LYS A 351 21.81 1.02 16.11
C LYS A 351 22.29 -0.30 16.71
N THR A 352 21.93 -0.59 17.97
CA THR A 352 22.48 -1.74 18.70
C THR A 352 21.43 -2.62 19.35
N VAL A 353 20.17 -2.19 19.36
CA VAL A 353 19.06 -2.95 19.98
C VAL A 353 18.90 -4.33 19.32
N ASP A 354 18.59 -5.34 20.13
CA ASP A 354 18.14 -6.62 19.61
C ASP A 354 16.78 -6.46 18.90
N ILE A 355 16.75 -6.77 17.60
CA ILE A 355 15.59 -6.52 16.72
C ILE A 355 14.39 -7.36 17.14
N GLU A 356 14.60 -8.62 17.53
CA GLU A 356 13.53 -9.52 17.95
C GLU A 356 12.89 -9.04 19.25
N ALA A 357 13.71 -8.64 20.22
CA ALA A 357 13.22 -8.07 21.48
C ALA A 357 12.50 -6.72 21.25
N ALA A 358 13.04 -5.85 20.40
CA ALA A 358 12.42 -4.57 20.05
C ALA A 358 11.06 -4.75 19.36
N LEU A 359 10.97 -5.70 18.40
CA LEU A 359 9.71 -6.03 17.74
C LEU A 359 8.68 -6.59 18.72
N LYS A 360 9.10 -7.51 19.59
CA LYS A 360 8.22 -8.07 20.61
C LYS A 360 7.64 -6.98 21.52
N LEU A 361 8.49 -6.08 22.00
CA LEU A 361 8.07 -4.96 22.84
C LEU A 361 7.10 -4.02 22.10
N ALA A 362 7.38 -3.72 20.83
CA ALA A 362 6.52 -2.89 19.99
C ALA A 362 5.15 -3.55 19.74
N ASP A 363 5.13 -4.85 19.48
CA ASP A 363 3.87 -5.61 19.28
C ASP A 363 3.04 -5.67 20.57
N GLU A 364 3.67 -5.90 21.72
CA GLU A 364 2.98 -5.95 23.01
C GLU A 364 2.36 -4.60 23.40
N GLN A 365 3.05 -3.49 23.15
CA GLN A 365 2.58 -2.16 23.54
C GLN A 365 1.68 -1.51 22.49
N GLN A 366 2.03 -1.59 21.23
CA GLN A 366 1.41 -0.81 20.17
C GLN A 366 0.85 -1.64 19.01
N GLY A 367 1.08 -2.94 18.97
CA GLY A 367 0.58 -3.80 17.89
C GLY A 367 -0.93 -3.67 17.70
N ARG A 368 -1.71 -3.61 18.79
CA ARG A 368 -3.16 -3.40 18.73
C ARG A 368 -3.55 -2.00 18.27
N THR A 369 -2.73 -1.00 18.51
CA THR A 369 -3.01 0.39 18.13
C THR A 369 -2.73 0.61 16.64
N PHE A 370 -1.61 0.10 16.14
CA PHE A 370 -1.11 0.46 14.82
C PHE A 370 -1.24 -0.63 13.74
N ASN A 371 -1.12 -1.91 14.09
CA ASN A 371 -1.12 -2.97 13.08
C ASN A 371 -2.52 -3.18 12.48
N ALA A 372 -2.65 -2.89 11.18
CA ALA A 372 -3.87 -3.07 10.40
C ALA A 372 -3.82 -4.42 9.67
N VAL A 373 -3.83 -5.52 10.44
CA VAL A 373 -3.53 -6.86 9.92
C VAL A 373 -4.63 -7.89 10.17
N ASN A 374 -5.80 -7.46 10.66
CA ASN A 374 -6.93 -8.35 10.82
C ASN A 374 -7.44 -8.81 9.43
N PRO A 375 -7.34 -10.11 9.08
CA PRO A 375 -7.74 -10.60 7.77
C PRO A 375 -9.26 -10.80 7.65
N ASN A 376 -10.01 -10.73 8.76
CA ASN A 376 -11.45 -10.88 8.74
C ASN A 376 -12.16 -9.61 8.30
N LEU A 377 -12.26 -9.42 6.99
CA LEU A 377 -13.01 -8.33 6.36
C LEU A 377 -14.47 -8.70 6.03
N LYS A 378 -14.99 -9.80 6.58
CA LYS A 378 -16.38 -10.21 6.34
C LYS A 378 -17.40 -9.11 6.68
N PRO A 379 -17.29 -8.36 7.81
CA PRO A 379 -18.22 -7.27 8.11
C PRO A 379 -18.22 -6.20 7.01
N PHE A 380 -17.05 -5.76 6.55
CA PHE A 380 -16.90 -4.76 5.50
C PHE A 380 -17.48 -5.25 4.16
N ALA A 381 -17.17 -6.48 3.75
CA ALA A 381 -17.72 -7.09 2.54
C ALA A 381 -19.25 -7.25 2.62
N SER A 382 -19.79 -7.63 3.79
CA SER A 382 -21.23 -7.81 4.00
C SER A 382 -22.02 -6.48 4.00
N HIS A 383 -21.36 -5.37 4.35
CA HIS A 383 -21.91 -4.02 4.21
C HIS A 383 -21.93 -3.53 2.75
N GLY A 384 -21.28 -4.24 1.84
CA GLY A 384 -21.14 -3.87 0.42
C GLY A 384 -19.85 -3.12 0.10
N GLY A 385 -18.98 -2.92 1.09
CA GLY A 385 -17.73 -2.18 0.96
C GLY A 385 -16.80 -2.73 -0.12
N LYS A 386 -16.05 -1.84 -0.78
CA LYS A 386 -15.05 -2.17 -1.80
C LYS A 386 -13.69 -1.63 -1.41
N LEU A 387 -12.67 -2.47 -1.47
CA LEU A 387 -11.29 -2.16 -1.11
C LEU A 387 -10.36 -2.34 -2.30
N ILE A 388 -9.67 -1.27 -2.68
CA ILE A 388 -8.55 -1.34 -3.60
C ILE A 388 -7.27 -1.04 -2.84
N ILE A 389 -6.31 -1.95 -2.91
CA ILE A 389 -4.93 -1.73 -2.47
C ILE A 389 -4.07 -1.57 -3.71
N PHE A 390 -3.14 -0.62 -3.72
CA PHE A 390 -2.05 -0.58 -4.68
C PHE A 390 -0.71 -0.45 -3.96
N HIS A 391 0.36 -1.03 -4.55
CA HIS A 391 1.71 -0.92 -4.00
C HIS A 391 2.74 -0.93 -5.11
N GLY A 392 3.73 -0.03 -5.05
CA GLY A 392 4.83 0.01 -6.00
C GLY A 392 5.80 -1.14 -5.78
N TRP A 393 6.18 -1.85 -6.84
CA TRP A 393 7.20 -2.89 -6.73
C TRP A 393 8.58 -2.32 -6.34
N SER A 394 8.86 -1.07 -6.69
CA SER A 394 10.10 -0.35 -6.39
C SER A 394 10.03 0.49 -5.12
N ASP A 395 9.05 0.24 -4.24
CA ASP A 395 8.86 1.01 -3.01
C ASP A 395 10.08 0.86 -2.07
N ALA A 396 10.79 1.98 -1.86
CA ALA A 396 11.97 2.07 -1.02
C ALA A 396 11.66 2.40 0.45
N ALA A 397 10.39 2.72 0.76
CA ALA A 397 9.93 3.02 2.11
C ALA A 397 9.34 1.80 2.80
N LEU A 398 8.50 1.04 2.09
CA LEU A 398 7.75 -0.09 2.64
C LEU A 398 7.93 -1.32 1.76
N PRO A 399 8.34 -2.47 2.31
CA PRO A 399 8.45 -3.71 1.54
C PRO A 399 7.11 -4.10 0.89
N PRO A 400 7.02 -4.18 -0.45
CA PRO A 400 5.76 -4.40 -1.15
C PRO A 400 5.11 -5.75 -0.87
N GLN A 401 5.89 -6.76 -0.46
CA GLN A 401 5.35 -8.06 -0.05
C GLN A 401 4.42 -7.97 1.16
N GLY A 402 4.53 -6.93 2.01
CA GLY A 402 3.59 -6.72 3.12
C GLY A 402 2.14 -6.59 2.66
N ALA A 403 1.89 -5.88 1.55
CA ALA A 403 0.56 -5.80 0.96
C ALA A 403 0.09 -7.15 0.38
N ILE A 404 0.98 -7.90 -0.24
CA ILE A 404 0.70 -9.24 -0.78
C ILE A 404 0.37 -10.23 0.33
N GLU A 405 1.13 -10.22 1.43
CA GLU A 405 0.89 -11.07 2.60
C GLU A 405 -0.48 -10.79 3.22
N TYR A 406 -0.82 -9.50 3.38
CA TYR A 406 -2.14 -9.12 3.89
C TYR A 406 -3.27 -9.56 2.95
N PHE A 407 -3.19 -9.26 1.66
CA PHE A 407 -4.17 -9.69 0.66
C PHE A 407 -4.36 -11.22 0.67
N SER A 408 -3.27 -11.96 0.73
CA SER A 408 -3.28 -13.43 0.79
C SER A 408 -3.92 -13.95 2.07
N SER A 409 -3.65 -13.30 3.22
CA SER A 409 -4.26 -13.67 4.52
C SER A 409 -5.78 -13.45 4.54
N VAL A 410 -6.27 -12.36 3.90
CA VAL A 410 -7.71 -12.12 3.72
C VAL A 410 -8.35 -13.21 2.87
N ARG A 411 -7.75 -13.54 1.71
CA ARG A 411 -8.23 -14.63 0.84
C ARG A 411 -8.29 -15.98 1.56
N GLN A 412 -7.28 -16.28 2.37
CA GLN A 412 -7.22 -17.52 3.13
C GLN A 412 -8.27 -17.56 4.26
N THR A 413 -8.48 -16.43 4.96
CA THR A 413 -9.39 -16.35 6.11
C THR A 413 -10.86 -16.42 5.69
N LEU A 414 -11.24 -15.80 4.59
CA LEU A 414 -12.63 -15.73 4.16
C LEU A 414 -13.10 -16.99 3.45
N GLY A 415 -12.21 -17.91 3.12
CA GLY A 415 -12.55 -19.21 2.54
C GLY A 415 -13.29 -19.05 1.21
N GLY A 416 -14.52 -19.60 1.14
CA GLY A 416 -15.35 -19.57 -0.06
C GLY A 416 -15.99 -18.22 -0.40
N VAL A 417 -15.78 -17.16 0.41
CA VAL A 417 -16.22 -15.80 0.02
C VAL A 417 -15.30 -15.31 -1.10
N PRO A 418 -15.84 -14.95 -2.27
CA PRO A 418 -15.02 -14.44 -3.35
C PRO A 418 -14.39 -13.11 -2.95
N THR A 419 -13.15 -13.14 -2.45
CA THR A 419 -12.41 -11.91 -2.12
C THR A 419 -12.39 -10.94 -3.29
N ALA A 420 -12.38 -11.49 -4.51
CA ALA A 420 -12.46 -10.73 -5.74
C ALA A 420 -13.75 -9.90 -5.92
N ASP A 421 -14.83 -10.19 -5.18
CA ASP A 421 -16.07 -9.40 -5.26
C ASP A 421 -16.00 -8.09 -4.47
N PHE A 422 -15.04 -7.94 -3.56
CA PHE A 422 -14.92 -6.73 -2.74
C PHE A 422 -13.50 -6.19 -2.58
N MET A 423 -12.46 -6.94 -2.96
CA MET A 423 -11.06 -6.54 -2.76
C MET A 423 -10.22 -6.75 -4.03
N ARG A 424 -9.37 -5.75 -4.35
CA ARG A 424 -8.33 -5.82 -5.39
C ARG A 424 -7.00 -5.37 -4.81
N LEU A 425 -5.93 -6.00 -5.27
CA LEU A 425 -4.56 -5.55 -5.08
C LEU A 425 -3.93 -5.31 -6.45
N TYR A 426 -3.32 -4.15 -6.65
CA TYR A 426 -2.53 -3.83 -7.84
C TYR A 426 -1.08 -3.61 -7.44
N MET A 427 -0.20 -4.44 -7.98
CA MET A 427 1.23 -4.22 -7.86
C MET A 427 1.69 -3.38 -9.05
N VAL A 428 2.36 -2.25 -8.78
CA VAL A 428 2.70 -1.26 -9.80
C VAL A 428 4.18 -1.34 -10.16
N PRO A 429 4.54 -1.84 -11.37
CA PRO A 429 5.94 -1.97 -11.78
C PRO A 429 6.67 -0.64 -11.81
N GLY A 430 7.86 -0.60 -11.23
CA GLY A 430 8.74 0.57 -11.22
C GLY A 430 8.20 1.79 -10.46
N MET A 431 7.10 1.68 -9.73
CA MET A 431 6.62 2.77 -8.88
C MET A 431 7.32 2.72 -7.53
N GLN A 432 7.77 3.88 -7.07
CA GLN A 432 8.30 4.13 -5.75
C GLN A 432 7.17 4.30 -4.72
N HIS A 433 7.50 4.81 -3.52
CA HIS A 433 6.53 4.97 -2.44
C HIS A 433 5.40 5.94 -2.80
N CYS A 434 4.18 5.44 -2.95
CA CYS A 434 2.96 6.19 -3.29
C CYS A 434 2.93 6.83 -4.68
N ALA A 435 4.06 7.12 -5.30
CA ALA A 435 4.20 7.74 -6.62
C ALA A 435 5.66 7.73 -7.07
N GLY A 436 5.92 8.23 -8.27
CA GLY A 436 7.29 8.36 -8.82
C GLY A 436 7.88 7.03 -9.26
N GLY A 437 9.19 7.03 -9.54
CA GLY A 437 9.92 5.88 -10.06
C GLY A 437 9.95 5.81 -11.59
N PRO A 438 10.69 4.82 -12.16
CA PRO A 438 10.91 4.72 -13.60
C PRO A 438 9.69 4.21 -14.38
N GLY A 439 8.80 3.42 -13.78
CA GLY A 439 7.67 2.79 -14.42
C GLY A 439 6.45 3.70 -14.61
N ALA A 440 5.39 3.17 -15.23
CA ALA A 440 4.11 3.84 -15.34
C ALA A 440 3.45 3.92 -13.96
N ASN A 441 3.47 5.11 -13.36
CA ASN A 441 3.11 5.35 -11.96
C ASN A 441 1.99 6.38 -11.75
N SER A 442 1.37 6.89 -12.83
CA SER A 442 0.22 7.78 -12.78
C SER A 442 -1.02 7.04 -13.28
N PHE A 443 -1.97 6.77 -12.39
CA PHE A 443 -3.22 6.04 -12.67
C PHE A 443 -4.38 6.62 -11.86
N GLY A 444 -4.39 7.92 -11.68
CA GLY A 444 -5.48 8.65 -11.03
C GLY A 444 -5.48 8.59 -9.50
N GLN A 445 -4.42 8.11 -8.84
CA GLN A 445 -4.33 8.14 -7.38
C GLN A 445 -4.28 9.56 -6.82
N TYR A 446 -3.82 10.53 -7.63
CA TYR A 446 -3.77 11.96 -7.32
C TYR A 446 -4.35 12.80 -8.47
N GLY A 447 -4.53 14.10 -8.23
CA GLY A 447 -4.97 15.05 -9.25
C GLY A 447 -6.48 15.02 -9.55
N PRO A 448 -6.94 15.62 -10.66
CA PRO A 448 -8.35 15.61 -11.09
C PRO A 448 -8.86 14.19 -11.34
N LEU A 449 -10.16 13.97 -11.13
CA LEU A 449 -10.79 12.68 -11.42
C LEU A 449 -10.83 12.43 -12.93
N GLY A 450 -10.36 11.28 -13.36
CA GLY A 450 -10.35 10.81 -14.75
C GLY A 450 -11.49 9.81 -15.07
N ASP A 451 -11.33 9.08 -16.17
CA ASP A 451 -12.20 7.96 -16.49
C ASP A 451 -11.78 6.67 -15.75
N PRO A 452 -12.70 5.68 -15.58
CA PRO A 452 -12.41 4.48 -14.78
C PRO A 452 -11.34 3.54 -15.36
N GLU A 453 -10.96 3.69 -16.63
CA GLU A 453 -9.87 2.89 -17.20
C GLU A 453 -8.49 3.44 -16.82
N HIS A 454 -8.39 4.76 -16.58
CA HIS A 454 -7.13 5.45 -16.29
C HIS A 454 -7.06 6.05 -14.87
N ASP A 455 -8.15 5.94 -14.10
CA ASP A 455 -8.23 6.50 -12.75
C ASP A 455 -8.77 5.47 -11.75
N VAL A 456 -7.92 5.05 -10.84
CA VAL A 456 -8.23 4.04 -9.81
C VAL A 456 -9.36 4.49 -8.87
N ARG A 457 -9.53 5.81 -8.64
CA ARG A 457 -10.60 6.36 -7.81
C ARG A 457 -11.93 6.28 -8.54
N ALA A 458 -11.95 6.66 -9.82
CA ALA A 458 -13.13 6.52 -10.68
C ALA A 458 -13.52 5.05 -10.85
N ALA A 459 -12.55 4.16 -10.98
CA ALA A 459 -12.76 2.72 -11.02
C ALA A 459 -13.37 2.18 -9.72
N LEU A 460 -12.89 2.65 -8.56
CA LEU A 460 -13.46 2.31 -7.25
C LEU A 460 -14.91 2.80 -7.12
N GLU A 461 -15.20 4.03 -7.54
CA GLU A 461 -16.56 4.57 -7.54
C GLU A 461 -17.50 3.77 -8.45
N GLN A 462 -17.03 3.41 -9.66
CA GLN A 462 -17.81 2.57 -10.57
C GLN A 462 -18.09 1.19 -9.94
N TRP A 463 -17.14 0.64 -9.21
CA TRP A 463 -17.31 -0.62 -8.52
C TRP A 463 -18.34 -0.53 -7.38
N VAL A 464 -18.25 0.50 -6.53
CA VAL A 464 -19.21 0.75 -5.45
C VAL A 464 -20.61 1.03 -6.00
N GLU A 465 -20.72 1.95 -6.96
CA GLU A 465 -22.02 2.51 -7.39
C GLU A 465 -22.74 1.66 -8.45
N LYS A 466 -21.99 0.87 -9.23
CA LYS A 466 -22.55 0.09 -10.36
C LYS A 466 -22.24 -1.41 -10.28
N GLY A 467 -21.46 -1.84 -9.28
CA GLY A 467 -21.06 -3.24 -9.15
C GLY A 467 -20.08 -3.72 -10.23
N LEU A 468 -19.38 -2.81 -10.92
CA LEU A 468 -18.44 -3.14 -12.00
C LEU A 468 -17.01 -3.13 -11.45
N PRO A 469 -16.41 -4.32 -11.14
CA PRO A 469 -15.07 -4.39 -10.60
C PRO A 469 -14.02 -3.98 -11.64
N PRO A 470 -12.96 -3.25 -11.26
CA PRO A 470 -11.88 -2.96 -12.17
C PRO A 470 -11.03 -4.23 -12.39
N ASN A 471 -11.01 -4.71 -13.64
CA ASN A 471 -10.19 -5.85 -14.04
C ASN A 471 -8.85 -5.42 -14.65
N ARG A 472 -8.71 -4.13 -14.95
CA ARG A 472 -7.51 -3.52 -15.50
C ARG A 472 -7.59 -2.01 -15.27
N ILE A 473 -6.45 -1.39 -14.95
CA ILE A 473 -6.29 0.06 -14.91
C ILE A 473 -5.06 0.40 -15.75
N ILE A 474 -5.12 1.40 -16.61
CA ILE A 474 -3.99 1.81 -17.43
C ILE A 474 -3.22 2.89 -16.69
N ALA A 475 -2.02 2.55 -16.25
CA ALA A 475 -1.09 3.51 -15.69
C ALA A 475 -0.27 4.20 -16.80
N THR A 476 0.09 5.44 -16.57
CA THR A 476 0.85 6.29 -17.48
C THR A 476 2.17 6.73 -16.82
N LYS A 477 3.23 6.78 -17.60
CA LYS A 477 4.46 7.51 -17.33
C LYS A 477 4.52 8.72 -18.23
N PHE A 478 4.58 9.91 -17.65
CA PHE A 478 4.77 11.13 -18.43
C PHE A 478 6.26 11.37 -18.72
N VAL A 479 6.55 12.08 -19.80
CA VAL A 479 7.91 12.54 -20.11
C VAL A 479 8.41 13.46 -18.99
N ASN A 480 7.52 14.30 -18.47
CA ASN A 480 7.77 15.15 -17.32
C ASN A 480 6.57 15.09 -16.36
N GLU A 481 6.79 14.57 -15.14
CA GLU A 481 5.73 14.41 -14.13
C GLU A 481 5.19 15.76 -13.59
N ALA A 482 5.95 16.85 -13.74
CA ALA A 482 5.50 18.18 -13.37
C ALA A 482 4.76 18.91 -14.50
N ASP A 483 4.90 18.44 -15.74
CA ASP A 483 4.30 19.05 -16.93
C ASP A 483 3.85 17.99 -17.94
N HIS A 484 2.64 17.49 -17.76
CA HIS A 484 2.05 16.45 -18.59
C HIS A 484 1.85 16.87 -20.06
N SER A 485 1.92 18.18 -20.39
CA SER A 485 1.82 18.66 -21.77
C SER A 485 2.99 18.22 -22.66
N GLN A 486 4.10 17.78 -22.05
CA GLN A 486 5.25 17.22 -22.78
C GLN A 486 5.00 15.80 -23.32
N GLY A 487 3.85 15.21 -23.00
CA GLY A 487 3.40 13.95 -23.56
C GLY A 487 3.66 12.72 -22.67
N VAL A 488 3.25 11.58 -23.21
CA VAL A 488 3.34 10.27 -22.55
C VAL A 488 4.61 9.55 -22.98
N LYS A 489 5.39 9.05 -22.02
CA LYS A 489 6.59 8.24 -22.26
C LYS A 489 6.22 6.76 -22.44
N MET A 490 5.35 6.22 -21.56
CA MET A 490 4.84 4.85 -21.67
C MET A 490 3.50 4.70 -20.95
N THR A 491 2.77 3.65 -21.31
CA THR A 491 1.59 3.17 -20.59
C THR A 491 1.75 1.69 -20.25
N ARG A 492 1.14 1.25 -19.12
CA ARG A 492 1.12 -0.16 -18.68
C ARG A 492 -0.24 -0.51 -18.09
N PRO A 493 -0.78 -1.70 -18.36
CA PRO A 493 -1.92 -2.18 -17.61
C PRO A 493 -1.47 -2.60 -16.20
N LEU A 494 -2.16 -2.11 -15.19
CA LEU A 494 -2.14 -2.66 -13.85
C LEU A 494 -3.18 -3.76 -13.78
N CYS A 495 -2.73 -4.96 -13.45
CA CYS A 495 -3.57 -6.16 -13.38
C CYS A 495 -3.89 -6.50 -11.92
N PRO A 496 -5.09 -7.02 -11.62
CA PRO A 496 -5.38 -7.52 -10.27
C PRO A 496 -4.42 -8.64 -9.88
N TYR A 497 -3.79 -8.53 -8.72
CA TYR A 497 -2.90 -9.58 -8.20
C TYR A 497 -3.73 -10.88 -7.95
N SER A 498 -3.33 -12.06 -8.43
CA SER A 498 -2.01 -12.57 -8.86
C SER A 498 -1.66 -12.39 -10.35
N GLU A 499 -2.49 -11.73 -11.13
CA GLU A 499 -2.13 -11.43 -12.52
C GLU A 499 -1.06 -10.34 -12.59
N SER A 500 -0.30 -10.32 -13.69
CA SER A 500 0.70 -9.29 -14.02
C SER A 500 0.64 -8.95 -15.50
N ALA A 501 1.13 -7.75 -15.85
CA ALA A 501 1.21 -7.31 -17.24
C ALA A 501 2.28 -8.11 -17.98
N ARG A 502 1.89 -8.90 -18.98
CA ARG A 502 2.80 -9.66 -19.83
C ARG A 502 2.78 -9.11 -21.25
N TYR A 503 3.97 -8.80 -21.78
CA TYR A 503 4.12 -8.37 -23.16
C TYR A 503 3.72 -9.50 -24.15
N THR A 504 2.97 -9.15 -25.19
CA THR A 504 2.48 -10.11 -26.19
C THR A 504 3.54 -10.57 -27.18
N GLY A 505 4.74 -9.97 -27.13
CA GLY A 505 5.83 -10.23 -28.09
C GLY A 505 5.65 -9.48 -29.42
N LYS A 506 4.68 -8.60 -29.54
CA LYS A 506 4.40 -7.82 -30.76
C LYS A 506 4.03 -6.38 -30.42
N GLY A 507 4.47 -5.44 -31.26
CA GLY A 507 4.18 -4.03 -31.12
C GLY A 507 5.16 -3.28 -30.24
N ASP A 508 4.84 -2.01 -29.95
CA ASP A 508 5.65 -1.12 -29.14
C ASP A 508 5.52 -1.45 -27.66
N THR A 509 6.64 -1.73 -27.00
CA THR A 509 6.70 -2.03 -25.56
C THR A 509 6.35 -0.84 -24.66
N SER A 510 6.28 0.37 -25.18
CA SER A 510 5.79 1.54 -24.44
C SER A 510 4.26 1.66 -24.38
N ASN A 511 3.50 0.79 -25.09
CA ASN A 511 2.05 0.89 -25.22
C ASN A 511 1.34 -0.24 -24.47
N ALA A 512 0.46 0.10 -23.53
CA ALA A 512 -0.36 -0.84 -22.75
C ALA A 512 -1.19 -1.81 -23.60
N ALA A 513 -1.58 -1.43 -24.83
CA ALA A 513 -2.35 -2.28 -25.75
C ALA A 513 -1.60 -3.55 -26.19
N ASN A 514 -0.27 -3.56 -26.05
CA ASN A 514 0.58 -4.69 -26.40
C ASN A 514 0.89 -5.61 -25.21
N PHE A 515 0.17 -5.43 -24.10
CA PHE A 515 0.25 -6.26 -22.89
C PHE A 515 -1.11 -6.88 -22.58
N VAL A 516 -1.05 -8.05 -21.96
CA VAL A 516 -2.22 -8.75 -21.42
C VAL A 516 -2.01 -9.04 -19.94
N CYS A 517 -3.10 -9.03 -19.17
CA CYS A 517 -3.08 -9.54 -17.80
C CYS A 517 -3.03 -11.07 -17.84
N ASP A 518 -2.05 -11.65 -17.17
CA ASP A 518 -1.81 -13.10 -17.14
C ASP A 518 -1.41 -13.50 -15.71
N GLU A 519 -1.94 -14.61 -15.20
CA GLU A 519 -1.62 -15.14 -13.88
C GLU A 519 -0.17 -15.63 -13.77
N ARG A 520 0.50 -15.81 -14.89
CA ARG A 520 1.91 -16.17 -14.91
C ARG A 520 2.78 -14.96 -14.62
N PRO A 521 3.71 -15.05 -13.67
CA PRO A 521 4.72 -14.01 -13.52
C PRO A 521 5.47 -13.78 -14.83
N PRO A 522 5.84 -12.55 -15.17
CA PRO A 522 6.68 -12.25 -16.33
C PRO A 522 7.97 -13.06 -16.32
N GLY A 523 8.44 -13.49 -17.49
CA GLY A 523 9.63 -14.33 -17.63
C GLY A 523 9.47 -15.80 -17.24
N VAL A 524 8.29 -16.19 -16.71
CA VAL A 524 7.98 -17.57 -16.35
C VAL A 524 7.30 -18.29 -17.51
N PHE A 525 7.85 -19.43 -17.93
CA PHE A 525 7.27 -20.31 -18.95
C PHE A 525 6.20 -21.23 -18.35
N ALA A 526 5.30 -21.75 -19.18
CA ALA A 526 4.24 -22.65 -18.75
C ALA A 526 3.98 -23.79 -19.75
N VAL A 527 3.04 -24.64 -19.41
CA VAL A 527 2.57 -25.72 -20.29
C VAL A 527 2.03 -25.15 -21.60
N GLY A 528 2.63 -25.50 -22.71
CA GLY A 528 2.32 -24.98 -24.06
C GLY A 528 3.42 -24.12 -24.66
N ASP A 529 4.33 -23.59 -23.85
CA ASP A 529 5.50 -22.86 -24.34
C ASP A 529 6.57 -23.81 -24.91
N ALA A 530 7.38 -23.33 -25.84
CA ALA A 530 8.43 -24.12 -26.49
C ALA A 530 9.68 -24.27 -25.57
N VAL A 531 9.50 -24.96 -24.46
CA VAL A 531 10.53 -25.22 -23.45
C VAL A 531 10.47 -26.67 -22.97
N LYS A 532 11.61 -27.21 -22.54
CA LYS A 532 11.65 -28.52 -21.87
C LYS A 532 11.15 -28.34 -20.45
N ARG A 533 10.12 -29.09 -20.07
CA ARG A 533 9.45 -28.98 -18.76
C ARG A 533 10.35 -29.43 -17.60
N PRO A 534 10.11 -28.90 -16.38
CA PRO A 534 10.81 -29.39 -15.19
C PRO A 534 10.46 -30.86 -14.90
N GLN A 535 11.40 -31.57 -14.30
CA GLN A 535 11.20 -32.97 -13.89
C GLN A 535 11.38 -33.09 -12.38
N PRO A 536 10.46 -33.79 -11.65
CA PRO A 536 10.57 -33.94 -10.21
C PRO A 536 11.78 -34.80 -9.84
N LEU A 537 12.57 -34.34 -8.86
CA LEU A 537 13.70 -35.06 -8.28
C LEU A 537 13.40 -35.59 -6.88
N ASN A 538 12.70 -34.78 -6.08
CA ASN A 538 12.28 -35.13 -4.72
C ASN A 538 10.96 -34.43 -4.40
N THR A 539 9.91 -35.21 -4.14
CA THR A 539 8.53 -34.72 -3.92
C THR A 539 7.92 -35.41 -2.70
N PRO A 540 8.35 -35.05 -1.46
CA PRO A 540 7.78 -35.64 -0.25
C PRO A 540 6.26 -35.41 -0.15
N GLU A 541 5.55 -36.37 0.45
CA GLU A 541 4.10 -36.29 0.68
C GLU A 541 3.78 -35.23 1.75
N PRO A 542 2.66 -34.50 1.61
CA PRO A 542 2.22 -33.54 2.60
C PRO A 542 1.65 -34.23 3.84
N GLN A 543 1.85 -33.59 4.99
CA GLN A 543 1.30 -34.08 6.24
C GLN A 543 -0.17 -33.64 6.41
N TYR A 544 -0.99 -34.50 6.99
CA TYR A 544 -2.34 -34.16 7.41
C TYR A 544 -2.30 -33.22 8.63
N SER A 545 -3.18 -32.25 8.67
CA SER A 545 -3.47 -31.52 9.90
C SER A 545 -4.32 -32.35 10.85
N ASP A 546 -4.17 -32.16 12.16
CA ASP A 546 -4.96 -32.84 13.16
C ASP A 546 -6.46 -32.50 13.06
N SER A 547 -6.79 -31.25 12.72
CA SER A 547 -8.15 -30.79 12.50
C SER A 547 -8.82 -31.49 11.32
N ALA A 548 -8.16 -31.51 10.16
CA ALA A 548 -8.70 -32.16 8.97
C ALA A 548 -8.79 -33.70 9.13
N ARG A 549 -7.84 -34.29 9.86
CA ARG A 549 -7.90 -35.73 10.18
C ARG A 549 -9.10 -36.08 11.07
N LYS A 550 -9.35 -35.29 12.11
CA LYS A 550 -10.53 -35.44 12.98
C LYS A 550 -11.84 -35.23 12.21
N ALA A 551 -11.87 -34.26 11.30
CA ALA A 551 -13.03 -33.97 10.45
C ALA A 551 -13.17 -34.94 9.25
N ARG A 552 -12.24 -35.87 9.06
CA ARG A 552 -12.19 -36.86 7.97
C ARG A 552 -12.25 -36.23 6.57
N ILE A 553 -11.65 -35.05 6.40
CA ILE A 553 -11.62 -34.32 5.12
C ILE A 553 -10.64 -35.03 4.18
N GLN A 554 -11.09 -35.45 3.00
CA GLN A 554 -10.29 -36.08 1.95
C GLN A 554 -10.53 -35.38 0.63
N GLY A 555 -9.54 -35.35 -0.25
CA GLY A 555 -9.64 -34.74 -1.58
C GLY A 555 -8.33 -34.18 -2.11
N THR A 556 -8.43 -33.31 -3.07
CA THR A 556 -7.27 -32.77 -3.78
C THR A 556 -7.25 -31.26 -3.73
N VAL A 557 -6.12 -30.69 -3.28
CA VAL A 557 -5.78 -29.28 -3.42
C VAL A 557 -5.14 -29.12 -4.80
N ARG A 558 -5.60 -28.14 -5.61
CA ARG A 558 -4.96 -27.78 -6.86
C ARG A 558 -4.20 -26.46 -6.69
N LEU A 559 -2.95 -26.44 -7.13
CA LEU A 559 -2.07 -25.28 -7.02
C LEU A 559 -1.42 -24.98 -8.38
N ASN A 560 -1.17 -23.69 -8.65
CA ASN A 560 -0.21 -23.28 -9.65
C ASN A 560 1.15 -23.13 -8.95
N VAL A 561 2.13 -23.87 -9.41
CA VAL A 561 3.47 -23.95 -8.80
C VAL A 561 4.50 -23.39 -9.77
N THR A 562 5.29 -22.42 -9.32
CA THR A 562 6.42 -21.88 -10.08
C THR A 562 7.71 -22.53 -9.60
N VAL A 563 8.34 -23.27 -10.49
CA VAL A 563 9.67 -23.86 -10.30
C VAL A 563 10.71 -22.91 -10.88
N GLY A 564 11.64 -22.45 -10.06
CA GLY A 564 12.71 -21.55 -10.48
C GLY A 564 13.74 -22.20 -11.40
N ALA A 565 14.59 -21.39 -12.00
CA ALA A 565 15.73 -21.84 -12.80
C ALA A 565 16.75 -22.67 -11.98
N ASP A 566 16.70 -22.57 -10.65
CA ASP A 566 17.48 -23.38 -9.71
C ASP A 566 16.83 -24.74 -9.38
N GLY A 567 15.66 -25.03 -9.94
CA GLY A 567 14.89 -26.25 -9.70
C GLY A 567 14.15 -26.29 -8.37
N ARG A 568 14.07 -25.18 -7.62
CA ARG A 568 13.29 -25.08 -6.37
C ARG A 568 11.93 -24.47 -6.64
N VAL A 569 10.95 -24.81 -5.81
CA VAL A 569 9.65 -24.15 -5.85
C VAL A 569 9.76 -22.76 -5.23
N GLN A 570 9.57 -21.75 -6.06
CA GLN A 570 9.61 -20.34 -5.69
C GLN A 570 8.24 -19.86 -5.19
N ASP A 571 7.17 -20.31 -5.86
CA ASP A 571 5.79 -19.94 -5.52
C ASP A 571 4.84 -21.11 -5.68
N ALA A 572 3.76 -21.13 -4.86
CA ALA A 572 2.70 -22.10 -4.91
C ALA A 572 1.37 -21.44 -4.51
N VAL A 573 0.51 -21.20 -5.48
CA VAL A 573 -0.78 -20.52 -5.31
C VAL A 573 -1.91 -21.53 -5.40
N VAL A 574 -2.79 -21.57 -4.38
CA VAL A 574 -3.97 -22.45 -4.38
C VAL A 574 -5.00 -21.95 -5.38
N VAL A 575 -5.29 -22.76 -6.39
CA VAL A 575 -6.32 -22.50 -7.41
C VAL A 575 -7.66 -23.12 -7.00
N LYS A 576 -7.61 -24.31 -6.36
CA LYS A 576 -8.78 -24.98 -5.79
C LYS A 576 -8.46 -25.46 -4.40
N SER A 577 -9.08 -24.83 -3.42
CA SER A 577 -8.97 -25.19 -2.00
C SER A 577 -9.71 -26.50 -1.69
N LEU A 578 -9.19 -27.26 -0.74
CA LEU A 578 -9.85 -28.38 -0.12
C LEU A 578 -10.27 -28.04 1.32
N ASP A 579 -9.32 -27.57 2.12
CA ASP A 579 -9.47 -27.15 3.51
C ASP A 579 -8.30 -26.21 3.85
N PRO A 580 -8.51 -25.10 4.57
CA PRO A 580 -7.45 -24.14 4.83
C PRO A 580 -6.18 -24.70 5.47
N SER A 581 -6.33 -25.69 6.37
CA SER A 581 -5.18 -26.31 7.03
C SER A 581 -4.43 -27.30 6.12
N LEU A 582 -5.14 -27.99 5.24
CA LEU A 582 -4.56 -28.87 4.23
C LEU A 582 -3.92 -28.07 3.09
N ASP A 583 -4.51 -26.95 2.69
CA ASP A 583 -3.94 -26.02 1.71
C ASP A 583 -2.61 -25.48 2.20
N ALA A 584 -2.53 -25.03 3.47
CA ALA A 584 -1.29 -24.56 4.09
C ALA A 584 -0.21 -25.66 4.11
N ASN A 585 -0.59 -26.89 4.48
CA ASN A 585 0.34 -28.03 4.50
C ASN A 585 0.80 -28.42 3.08
N ALA A 586 -0.07 -28.33 2.07
CA ALA A 586 0.29 -28.54 0.68
C ALA A 586 1.32 -27.52 0.21
N ILE A 587 1.10 -26.22 0.47
CA ILE A 587 2.05 -25.14 0.12
C ILE A 587 3.40 -25.37 0.83
N ALA A 588 3.39 -25.62 2.14
CA ALA A 588 4.61 -25.86 2.92
C ALA A 588 5.42 -27.04 2.37
N THR A 589 4.74 -28.11 2.01
CA THR A 589 5.38 -29.31 1.44
C THR A 589 5.93 -29.04 0.05
N LEU A 590 5.17 -28.37 -0.83
CA LEU A 590 5.62 -28.03 -2.19
C LEU A 590 6.88 -27.18 -2.16
N LYS A 591 7.04 -26.26 -1.21
CA LYS A 591 8.27 -25.47 -1.04
C LYS A 591 9.51 -26.29 -0.72
N THR A 592 9.36 -27.54 -0.29
CA THR A 592 10.47 -28.50 -0.07
C THR A 592 10.79 -29.33 -1.30
N TRP A 593 9.93 -29.34 -2.31
CA TRP A 593 10.12 -30.11 -3.52
C TRP A 593 11.32 -29.61 -4.33
N LYS A 594 11.97 -30.54 -5.01
CA LYS A 594 13.11 -30.24 -5.90
C LYS A 594 12.85 -30.82 -7.28
N PHE A 595 13.20 -30.03 -8.29
CA PHE A 595 13.04 -30.38 -9.69
C PHE A 595 14.37 -30.22 -10.44
N MET A 596 14.53 -30.96 -11.51
CA MET A 596 15.38 -30.53 -12.61
C MET A 596 14.67 -29.35 -13.28
N PRO A 597 15.30 -28.16 -13.40
CA PRO A 597 14.61 -26.98 -13.92
C PRO A 597 14.16 -27.15 -15.37
N ALA A 598 13.17 -26.36 -15.77
CA ALA A 598 12.84 -26.23 -17.18
C ALA A 598 14.01 -25.62 -17.95
N THR A 599 14.12 -25.91 -19.24
CA THR A 599 15.18 -25.33 -20.07
C THR A 599 14.64 -24.81 -21.40
N LYS A 600 15.09 -23.62 -21.78
CA LYS A 600 14.90 -23.01 -23.10
C LYS A 600 16.27 -22.82 -23.74
N ASP A 601 16.47 -23.37 -24.94
CA ASP A 601 17.75 -23.31 -25.67
C ASP A 601 18.95 -23.77 -24.82
N GLY A 602 18.72 -24.79 -23.98
CA GLY A 602 19.72 -25.35 -23.07
C GLY A 602 19.97 -24.56 -21.79
N LYS A 603 19.36 -23.38 -21.61
CA LYS A 603 19.50 -22.56 -20.40
C LYS A 603 18.35 -22.85 -19.42
N PRO A 604 18.60 -22.97 -18.11
CA PRO A 604 17.57 -23.10 -17.11
C PRO A 604 16.66 -21.87 -17.10
N VAL A 605 15.34 -22.09 -17.02
CA VAL A 605 14.33 -21.02 -16.97
C VAL A 605 13.25 -21.34 -15.93
N PRO A 606 12.62 -20.33 -15.32
CA PRO A 606 11.48 -20.54 -14.45
C PRO A 606 10.29 -21.12 -15.22
N PHE A 607 9.51 -21.98 -14.55
CA PHE A 607 8.36 -22.64 -15.20
C PHE A 607 7.20 -22.80 -14.23
N GLN A 608 6.00 -22.36 -14.66
CA GLN A 608 4.78 -22.55 -13.92
C GLN A 608 3.98 -23.75 -14.44
N MET A 609 3.49 -24.58 -13.53
CA MET A 609 2.66 -25.74 -13.87
C MET A 609 1.59 -25.97 -12.81
N PRO A 610 0.43 -26.55 -13.21
CA PRO A 610 -0.55 -27.04 -12.25
C PRO A 610 -0.01 -28.28 -11.52
N VAL A 611 -0.20 -28.31 -10.20
CA VAL A 611 0.14 -29.45 -9.34
C VAL A 611 -1.08 -29.81 -8.51
N GLU A 612 -1.36 -31.11 -8.43
CA GLU A 612 -2.42 -31.65 -7.58
C GLU A 612 -1.80 -32.37 -6.39
N VAL A 613 -2.23 -31.96 -5.19
CA VAL A 613 -1.82 -32.57 -3.92
C VAL A 613 -3.02 -33.25 -3.30
N THR A 614 -2.97 -34.58 -3.23
CA THR A 614 -4.11 -35.38 -2.78
C THR A 614 -3.92 -35.87 -1.34
N PHE A 615 -4.93 -35.66 -0.53
CA PHE A 615 -5.00 -36.11 0.86
C PHE A 615 -5.97 -37.28 1.00
N HIS A 616 -5.45 -38.42 1.41
CA HIS A 616 -6.23 -39.63 1.72
C HIS A 616 -6.02 -40.05 3.19
N LEU A 617 -7.09 -40.41 3.88
CA LEU A 617 -7.00 -41.05 5.18
C LEU A 617 -6.63 -42.53 4.97
N ARG A 618 -5.52 -42.92 5.52
CA ARG A 618 -5.13 -44.34 5.62
C ARG A 618 -5.76 -44.99 6.85
#